data_24500a9b41601b47eeec04ffba21da31
#
_entry.id   24500a9b41601b47eeec04ffba21da31
#
_cell.length_a   1.000
_cell.length_b   1.000
_cell.length_c   1.000
_cell.angle_alpha   90.00
_cell.angle_beta   90.00
_cell.angle_gamma   90.00
#
_symmetry.space_group_name_H-M   'P 1'
#
loop_
_entity.id
_entity.type
_entity.pdbx_description
1 polymer ?
#
loop_
_entity_poly.entity_id
_entity_poly.type
_entity_poly.pdbx_seq_one_letter_code
_entity_poly.pdbx_strand_id
1 'polypeptide(L)'
;MSTTITKIDPESVEFKTELEKTIKFTDKVCSQFGFVYNPDAEINQGIQLGLTRNKMMHGKRYCPCFFITGNKEEDRICPCKPALEHEIPVDGVCHCQIFCTPEFAAAQAKGEELQEVTHNHSRGLTVEECEYLLKKQNIDADELISLFEARELGMVNFKLVDVREWMEWKSNRIEGTDVLVPTSNFFQTLTEAELSMDENIIVYCHVGSRSAHCQRILTDMGYLKATNLYGGIVAYSGKTIRG
;
A
#
# COMPACT_ATOMS: atom_id res chain seq x y z
N MET A 1 -1.81 -29.64 -10.27
CA MET A 1 -2.76 -29.64 -9.13
C MET A 1 -3.38 -28.26 -9.12
N SER A 2 -4.68 -28.19 -9.38
CA SER A 2 -5.40 -26.91 -9.43
C SER A 2 -5.47 -26.33 -8.03
N THR A 3 -4.73 -25.27 -7.76
CA THR A 3 -4.80 -24.54 -6.50
C THR A 3 -6.07 -23.68 -6.53
N THR A 4 -7.12 -24.19 -5.95
CA THR A 4 -8.36 -23.44 -5.78
C THR A 4 -8.04 -22.26 -4.86
N ILE A 5 -8.03 -21.05 -5.42
CA ILE A 5 -7.83 -19.83 -4.62
C ILE A 5 -9.06 -19.68 -3.73
N THR A 6 -8.84 -19.82 -2.43
CA THR A 6 -9.89 -19.57 -1.45
C THR A 6 -10.13 -18.08 -1.41
N LYS A 7 -11.16 -17.62 -2.11
CA LYS A 7 -11.58 -16.22 -2.09
C LYS A 7 -12.16 -15.93 -0.71
N ILE A 8 -11.39 -15.28 0.15
CA ILE A 8 -11.84 -14.90 1.49
C ILE A 8 -12.83 -13.76 1.34
N ASP A 9 -14.06 -13.98 1.79
CA ASP A 9 -15.09 -12.96 1.85
C ASP A 9 -14.98 -12.20 3.18
N PRO A 10 -14.63 -10.91 3.15
CA PRO A 10 -14.50 -10.09 4.35
C PRO A 10 -15.83 -9.82 5.06
N GLU A 11 -16.94 -10.00 4.37
CA GLU A 11 -18.27 -9.87 4.98
C GLU A 11 -18.73 -11.16 5.66
N SER A 12 -17.99 -12.26 5.49
CA SER A 12 -18.32 -13.53 6.12
C SER A 12 -18.24 -13.46 7.65
N VAL A 13 -19.04 -14.25 8.32
CA VAL A 13 -19.05 -14.37 9.78
C VAL A 13 -17.69 -14.85 10.28
N GLU A 14 -17.07 -15.77 9.56
CA GLU A 14 -15.76 -16.34 9.88
C GLU A 14 -14.66 -15.27 9.85
N PHE A 15 -14.67 -14.42 8.81
CA PHE A 15 -13.70 -13.32 8.72
C PHE A 15 -13.89 -12.31 9.85
N LYS A 16 -15.14 -11.88 10.09
CA LYS A 16 -15.45 -10.92 11.17
C LYS A 16 -15.04 -11.47 12.54
N THR A 17 -15.27 -12.75 12.78
CA THR A 17 -14.83 -13.41 14.02
C THR A 17 -13.31 -13.47 14.16
N GLU A 18 -12.58 -13.74 13.08
CA GLU A 18 -11.11 -13.76 13.14
C GLU A 18 -10.54 -12.33 13.20
N LEU A 19 -11.23 -11.35 12.62
CA LEU A 19 -10.85 -9.93 12.75
C LEU A 19 -10.92 -9.47 14.21
N GLU A 20 -11.97 -9.81 14.94
CA GLU A 20 -12.07 -9.52 16.38
C GLU A 20 -10.90 -10.11 17.16
N LYS A 21 -10.48 -11.33 16.83
CA LYS A 21 -9.30 -11.96 17.44
C LYS A 21 -8.01 -11.24 17.06
N THR A 22 -7.93 -10.72 15.84
CA THR A 22 -6.77 -9.95 15.39
C THR A 22 -6.69 -8.60 16.09
N ILE A 23 -7.82 -7.90 16.28
CA ILE A 23 -7.88 -6.66 17.04
C ILE A 23 -7.39 -6.91 18.48
N LYS A 24 -7.95 -7.91 19.17
CA LYS A 24 -7.49 -8.29 20.53
C LYS A 24 -6.01 -8.67 20.57
N PHE A 25 -5.50 -9.29 19.51
CA PHE A 25 -4.07 -9.61 19.40
C PHE A 25 -3.24 -8.34 19.28
N THR A 26 -3.60 -7.39 18.43
CA THR A 26 -2.87 -6.13 18.29
C THR A 26 -2.96 -5.26 19.53
N ASP A 27 -4.11 -5.23 20.24
CA ASP A 27 -4.25 -4.60 21.57
C ASP A 27 -3.28 -5.19 22.59
N LYS A 28 -3.15 -6.54 22.59
CA LYS A 28 -2.21 -7.23 23.47
C LYS A 28 -0.76 -6.88 23.14
N VAL A 29 -0.40 -6.74 21.87
CA VAL A 29 0.95 -6.29 21.46
C VAL A 29 1.22 -4.88 21.98
N CYS A 30 0.29 -3.95 21.80
CA CYS A 30 0.42 -2.60 22.35
C CYS A 30 0.65 -2.64 23.87
N SER A 31 -0.19 -3.38 24.59
CA SER A 31 -0.09 -3.47 26.07
C SER A 31 1.20 -4.14 26.53
N GLN A 32 1.68 -5.17 25.82
CA GLN A 32 2.85 -5.96 26.20
C GLN A 32 4.15 -5.19 25.99
N PHE A 33 4.25 -4.38 24.95
CA PHE A 33 5.48 -3.70 24.56
C PHE A 33 5.44 -2.18 24.84
N GLY A 34 4.34 -1.65 25.38
CA GLY A 34 4.20 -0.22 25.63
C GLY A 34 3.99 0.61 24.36
N PHE A 35 3.55 -0.02 23.28
CA PHE A 35 3.25 0.66 22.03
C PHE A 35 1.84 1.26 22.06
N VAL A 36 1.62 2.19 21.16
CA VAL A 36 0.30 2.73 20.84
C VAL A 36 -0.01 2.52 19.34
N TYR A 37 -1.27 2.62 19.00
CA TYR A 37 -1.67 2.60 17.61
C TYR A 37 -1.28 3.90 16.88
N ASN A 38 -1.14 3.82 15.58
CA ASN A 38 -1.03 4.99 14.74
C ASN A 38 -2.25 5.90 14.97
N PRO A 39 -2.09 7.23 15.05
CA PRO A 39 -3.21 8.16 15.13
C PRO A 39 -4.19 8.04 13.97
N ASP A 40 -3.71 7.62 12.80
CA ASP A 40 -4.54 7.31 11.65
C ASP A 40 -5.24 5.95 11.82
N ALA A 41 -6.56 6.01 12.08
CA ALA A 41 -7.36 4.81 12.28
C ALA A 41 -7.49 3.95 11.01
N GLU A 42 -7.38 4.53 9.82
CA GLU A 42 -7.47 3.79 8.55
C GLU A 42 -6.24 2.89 8.36
N ILE A 43 -5.05 3.37 8.74
CA ILE A 43 -3.83 2.55 8.76
C ILE A 43 -4.04 1.33 9.66
N ASN A 44 -4.49 1.54 10.89
CA ASN A 44 -4.69 0.47 11.86
C ASN A 44 -5.69 -0.58 11.34
N GLN A 45 -6.82 -0.12 10.82
CA GLN A 45 -7.84 -1.00 10.25
C GLN A 45 -7.31 -1.78 9.04
N GLY A 46 -6.63 -1.14 8.12
CA GLY A 46 -6.06 -1.77 6.93
C GLY A 46 -5.07 -2.87 7.29
N ILE A 47 -4.19 -2.62 8.26
CA ILE A 47 -3.21 -3.62 8.71
C ILE A 47 -3.90 -4.77 9.46
N GLN A 48 -4.89 -4.51 10.31
CA GLN A 48 -5.65 -5.55 11.03
C GLN A 48 -6.42 -6.46 10.05
N LEU A 49 -7.00 -5.89 8.99
CA LEU A 49 -7.65 -6.66 7.91
C LEU A 49 -6.64 -7.56 7.18
N GLY A 50 -5.46 -7.02 6.83
CA GLY A 50 -4.40 -7.77 6.18
C GLY A 50 -3.85 -8.91 7.06
N LEU A 51 -3.62 -8.66 8.34
CA LEU A 51 -3.20 -9.67 9.32
C LEU A 51 -4.25 -10.78 9.48
N THR A 52 -5.53 -10.41 9.49
CA THR A 52 -6.65 -11.36 9.58
C THR A 52 -6.68 -12.27 8.36
N ARG A 53 -6.59 -11.68 7.18
CA ARG A 53 -6.55 -12.41 5.93
C ARG A 53 -5.37 -13.38 5.87
N ASN A 54 -4.17 -12.92 6.20
CA ASN A 54 -2.98 -13.76 6.22
C ASN A 54 -3.11 -14.89 7.26
N LYS A 55 -3.76 -14.64 8.40
CA LYS A 55 -4.06 -15.68 9.38
C LYS A 55 -4.98 -16.75 8.82
N MET A 56 -6.02 -16.36 8.10
CA MET A 56 -6.97 -17.31 7.51
C MET A 56 -6.37 -18.11 6.35
N MET A 57 -5.55 -17.46 5.53
CA MET A 57 -4.93 -18.12 4.37
C MET A 57 -3.73 -18.99 4.72
N HIS A 58 -2.87 -18.53 5.62
CA HIS A 58 -1.55 -19.11 5.88
C HIS A 58 -1.39 -19.62 7.32
N GLY A 59 -2.45 -19.55 8.13
CA GLY A 59 -2.43 -20.02 9.52
C GLY A 59 -1.66 -19.15 10.50
N LYS A 60 -1.00 -18.07 10.04
CA LYS A 60 -0.23 -17.13 10.86
C LYS A 60 -0.54 -15.68 10.44
N ARG A 61 -0.35 -14.73 11.38
CA ARG A 61 -0.52 -13.30 11.11
C ARG A 61 0.76 -12.74 10.48
N TYR A 62 1.03 -13.14 9.24
CA TYR A 62 2.11 -12.54 8.47
C TYR A 62 1.85 -11.06 8.25
N CYS A 63 2.92 -10.26 8.31
CA CYS A 63 2.86 -8.83 8.06
C CYS A 63 2.34 -8.56 6.65
N PRO A 64 1.25 -7.79 6.47
CA PRO A 64 0.68 -7.55 5.14
C PRO A 64 1.54 -6.66 4.25
N CYS A 65 2.57 -6.02 4.81
CA CYS A 65 3.49 -5.16 4.07
C CYS A 65 4.63 -5.93 3.38
N PHE A 66 4.67 -7.26 3.53
CA PHE A 66 5.72 -8.11 2.96
C PHE A 66 5.13 -9.33 2.27
N PHE A 67 5.81 -9.78 1.23
CA PHE A 67 5.46 -11.04 0.59
C PHE A 67 5.81 -12.22 1.50
N ILE A 68 4.99 -13.26 1.44
CA ILE A 68 5.24 -14.53 2.11
C ILE A 68 6.04 -15.39 1.14
N THR A 69 7.32 -15.61 1.45
CA THR A 69 8.25 -16.36 0.61
C THR A 69 8.28 -17.85 0.94
N GLY A 70 7.77 -18.23 2.12
CA GLY A 70 7.91 -19.56 2.70
C GLY A 70 9.25 -19.77 3.43
N ASN A 71 10.15 -18.80 3.37
CA ASN A 71 11.39 -18.78 4.12
C ASN A 71 11.16 -18.14 5.50
N LYS A 72 11.32 -18.92 6.57
CA LYS A 72 11.06 -18.46 7.95
C LYS A 72 11.94 -17.29 8.41
N GLU A 73 13.09 -17.10 7.79
CA GLU A 73 14.04 -16.03 8.13
C GLU A 73 13.64 -14.71 7.46
N GLU A 74 12.96 -14.78 6.33
CA GLU A 74 12.49 -13.62 5.55
C GLU A 74 11.04 -13.24 5.89
N ASP A 75 10.22 -14.25 6.19
CA ASP A 75 8.81 -14.07 6.45
C ASP A 75 8.56 -13.35 7.78
N ARG A 76 7.92 -12.20 7.71
CA ARG A 76 7.63 -11.37 8.87
C ARG A 76 6.29 -11.73 9.51
N ILE A 77 6.30 -12.34 10.68
CA ILE A 77 5.11 -12.64 11.48
C ILE A 77 4.93 -11.53 12.52
N CYS A 78 3.75 -10.93 12.55
CA CYS A 78 3.43 -9.81 13.45
C CYS A 78 3.33 -10.26 14.94
N PRO A 79 3.93 -9.51 15.92
CA PRO A 79 4.87 -8.41 15.73
C PRO A 79 6.21 -8.97 15.27
N CYS A 80 6.75 -8.43 14.17
CA CYS A 80 7.95 -9.00 13.59
C CYS A 80 9.22 -8.56 14.30
N LYS A 81 10.24 -9.43 14.28
CA LYS A 81 11.52 -9.18 14.95
C LYS A 81 12.16 -7.85 14.53
N PRO A 82 12.24 -7.49 13.24
CA PRO A 82 12.77 -6.18 12.84
C PRO A 82 12.01 -5.01 13.43
N ALA A 83 10.67 -5.09 13.56
CA ALA A 83 9.88 -4.04 14.17
C ALA A 83 10.23 -3.86 15.67
N LEU A 84 10.39 -4.96 16.41
CA LEU A 84 10.67 -4.92 17.84
C LEU A 84 12.11 -4.52 18.16
N GLU A 85 13.08 -4.99 17.38
CA GLU A 85 14.50 -4.83 17.67
C GLU A 85 15.13 -3.58 17.03
N HIS A 86 14.55 -3.06 15.94
CA HIS A 86 15.16 -1.96 15.20
C HIS A 86 14.16 -0.85 14.83
N GLU A 87 13.09 -1.16 14.08
CA GLU A 87 12.24 -0.13 13.48
C GLU A 87 11.60 0.77 14.54
N ILE A 88 10.87 0.19 15.50
CA ILE A 88 10.18 0.99 16.53
C ILE A 88 11.17 1.68 17.47
N PRO A 89 12.24 1.03 17.96
CA PRO A 89 13.23 1.71 18.81
C PRO A 89 13.97 2.86 18.14
N VAL A 90 14.22 2.81 16.83
CA VAL A 90 14.99 3.82 16.08
C VAL A 90 14.07 4.85 15.44
N ASP A 91 13.05 4.39 14.72
CA ASP A 91 12.20 5.24 13.89
C ASP A 91 10.89 5.65 14.60
N GLY A 92 10.62 5.08 15.77
CA GLY A 92 9.41 5.33 16.55
C GLY A 92 8.18 4.60 16.04
N VAL A 93 8.27 3.86 14.92
CA VAL A 93 7.14 3.21 14.27
C VAL A 93 7.59 1.96 13.51
N CYS A 94 6.75 0.91 13.48
CA CYS A 94 7.03 -0.26 12.66
C CYS A 94 6.77 0.03 11.17
N HIS A 95 7.40 -0.74 10.29
CA HIS A 95 7.27 -0.57 8.84
C HIS A 95 5.81 -0.50 8.35
N CYS A 96 4.91 -1.26 8.94
CA CYS A 96 3.49 -1.25 8.61
C CYS A 96 2.71 -0.12 9.27
N GLN A 97 3.36 0.67 10.10
CA GLN A 97 2.84 1.84 10.80
C GLN A 97 1.72 1.59 11.81
N ILE A 98 1.34 0.34 12.11
CA ILE A 98 0.30 0.05 13.10
C ILE A 98 0.77 0.24 14.54
N PHE A 99 2.05 -0.06 14.84
CA PHE A 99 2.61 0.08 16.19
C PHE A 99 3.62 1.22 16.22
N CYS A 100 3.37 2.17 17.13
CA CYS A 100 4.18 3.37 17.30
C CYS A 100 4.65 3.49 18.74
N THR A 101 5.73 4.25 18.97
CA THR A 101 5.99 4.80 20.29
C THR A 101 4.96 5.90 20.62
N PRO A 102 4.65 6.15 21.91
CA PRO A 102 3.79 7.25 22.31
C PRO A 102 4.27 8.61 21.78
N GLU A 103 5.58 8.83 21.72
CA GLU A 103 6.22 10.04 21.23
C GLU A 103 5.96 10.25 19.74
N PHE A 104 6.16 9.20 18.93
CA PHE A 104 5.87 9.23 17.49
C PHE A 104 4.39 9.53 17.25
N ALA A 105 3.49 8.81 17.93
CA ALA A 105 2.05 9.02 17.79
C ALA A 105 1.63 10.45 18.21
N ALA A 106 2.22 11.00 19.27
CA ALA A 106 1.95 12.36 19.72
C ALA A 106 2.46 13.42 18.72
N ALA A 107 3.61 13.18 18.07
CA ALA A 107 4.13 14.05 17.04
C ALA A 107 3.23 14.05 15.79
N GLN A 108 2.80 12.88 15.36
CA GLN A 108 1.87 12.72 14.25
C GLN A 108 0.49 13.37 14.54
N ALA A 109 -0.06 13.17 15.75
CA ALA A 109 -1.36 13.72 16.13
C ALA A 109 -1.37 15.24 16.29
N LYS A 110 -0.21 15.83 16.63
CA LYS A 110 -0.09 17.29 16.73
C LYS A 110 -0.07 17.96 15.37
N GLY A 111 0.02 17.15 14.29
CA GLY A 111 0.16 17.67 12.96
C GLY A 111 1.01 18.94 13.00
N GLU A 112 2.32 18.90 12.85
CA GLU A 112 2.85 20.02 12.13
C GLU A 112 1.97 20.05 10.88
N GLU A 113 1.14 21.08 10.77
CA GLU A 113 0.57 21.44 9.49
C GLU A 113 1.71 21.25 8.50
N LEU A 114 1.67 20.14 7.75
CA LEU A 114 2.33 20.13 6.48
C LEU A 114 1.76 21.38 5.85
N GLN A 115 2.59 22.44 5.84
CA GLN A 115 2.23 23.69 5.20
C GLN A 115 1.47 23.26 3.97
N GLU A 116 0.20 23.69 3.87
CA GLU A 116 -0.50 23.62 2.60
C GLU A 116 0.48 24.24 1.61
N VAL A 117 1.26 23.39 0.97
CA VAL A 117 1.94 23.78 -0.23
C VAL A 117 0.79 24.11 -1.13
N THR A 118 0.52 25.41 -1.25
CA THR A 118 -0.46 25.91 -2.21
C THR A 118 0.00 25.36 -3.55
N HIS A 119 -0.62 24.24 -3.91
CA HIS A 119 -0.34 23.56 -5.16
C HIS A 119 -0.71 24.53 -6.27
N ASN A 120 0.30 25.08 -6.87
CA ASN A 120 0.15 25.93 -8.03
C ASN A 120 -0.21 25.03 -9.20
N HIS A 121 -1.48 24.58 -9.21
CA HIS A 121 -2.07 23.76 -10.26
C HIS A 121 -2.12 24.58 -11.54
N SER A 122 -1.10 24.57 -12.31
CA SER A 122 -1.17 24.81 -13.75
C SER A 122 0.20 25.18 -14.34
N ARG A 123 1.05 24.22 -14.48
CA ARG A 123 1.92 24.22 -15.66
C ARG A 123 1.63 22.90 -16.36
N GLY A 124 0.82 22.96 -17.42
CA GLY A 124 0.65 21.80 -18.28
C GLY A 124 2.00 21.22 -18.60
N LEU A 125 2.22 19.94 -18.28
CA LEU A 125 3.46 19.25 -18.62
C LEU A 125 3.57 19.17 -20.14
N THR A 126 4.78 19.34 -20.65
CA THR A 126 5.09 18.95 -22.04
C THR A 126 5.14 17.42 -22.15
N VAL A 127 5.08 16.88 -23.36
CA VAL A 127 5.22 15.43 -23.58
C VAL A 127 6.54 14.92 -23.04
N GLU A 128 7.62 15.66 -23.22
CA GLU A 128 8.96 15.32 -22.74
C GLU A 128 9.03 15.29 -21.21
N GLU A 129 8.37 16.22 -20.54
CA GLU A 129 8.28 16.22 -19.07
C GLU A 129 7.46 15.03 -18.55
N CYS A 130 6.34 14.69 -19.21
CA CYS A 130 5.58 13.50 -18.88
C CYS A 130 6.39 12.22 -19.05
N GLU A 131 7.11 12.09 -20.17
CA GLU A 131 7.99 10.94 -20.39
C GLU A 131 9.12 10.84 -19.36
N TYR A 132 9.64 11.99 -18.93
CA TYR A 132 10.65 12.03 -17.85
C TYR A 132 10.07 11.52 -16.54
N LEU A 133 8.87 11.97 -16.14
CA LEU A 133 8.20 11.52 -14.92
C LEU A 133 7.91 10.02 -14.96
N LEU A 134 7.43 9.50 -16.07
CA LEU A 134 7.12 8.09 -16.27
C LEU A 134 8.36 7.17 -16.30
N LYS A 135 9.56 7.73 -16.40
CA LYS A 135 10.85 7.02 -16.30
C LYS A 135 11.45 7.07 -14.89
N LYS A 136 10.88 7.89 -13.98
CA LYS A 136 11.34 7.96 -12.59
C LYS A 136 11.01 6.67 -11.86
N GLN A 137 11.86 6.30 -10.92
CA GLN A 137 11.57 5.18 -10.01
C GLN A 137 10.41 5.50 -9.06
N ASN A 138 10.32 6.76 -8.62
CA ASN A 138 9.25 7.26 -7.77
C ASN A 138 8.74 8.59 -8.30
N ILE A 139 7.43 8.78 -8.23
CA ILE A 139 6.74 10.06 -8.40
C ILE A 139 5.98 10.40 -7.13
N ASP A 140 5.70 11.67 -6.91
CA ASP A 140 4.85 12.14 -5.82
C ASP A 140 3.40 12.37 -6.27
N ALA A 141 2.56 12.83 -5.33
CA ALA A 141 1.15 13.05 -5.56
C ALA A 141 0.87 14.13 -6.62
N ASP A 142 1.65 15.21 -6.62
CA ASP A 142 1.45 16.33 -7.55
C ASP A 142 1.88 15.95 -8.97
N GLU A 143 2.97 15.19 -9.08
CA GLU A 143 3.43 14.63 -10.34
C GLU A 143 2.38 13.67 -10.94
N LEU A 144 1.73 12.85 -10.10
CA LEU A 144 0.65 11.97 -10.56
C LEU A 144 -0.58 12.77 -11.02
N ILE A 145 -0.97 13.83 -10.29
CA ILE A 145 -2.09 14.71 -10.69
C ILE A 145 -1.81 15.34 -12.05
N SER A 146 -0.60 15.87 -12.24
CA SER A 146 -0.19 16.46 -13.51
C SER A 146 -0.17 15.44 -14.67
N LEU A 147 0.24 14.20 -14.39
CA LEU A 147 0.18 13.10 -15.36
C LEU A 147 -1.26 12.70 -15.69
N PHE A 148 -2.21 12.76 -14.75
CA PHE A 148 -3.62 12.55 -15.05
C PHE A 148 -4.17 13.61 -16.00
N GLU A 149 -3.87 14.89 -15.76
CA GLU A 149 -4.26 15.98 -16.66
C GLU A 149 -3.70 15.75 -18.06
N ALA A 150 -2.41 15.37 -18.17
CA ALA A 150 -1.78 15.07 -19.45
C ALA A 150 -2.42 13.83 -20.13
N ARG A 151 -2.83 12.81 -19.36
CA ARG A 151 -3.54 11.63 -19.87
C ARG A 151 -4.92 12.01 -20.42
N GLU A 152 -5.68 12.86 -19.74
CA GLU A 152 -6.98 13.37 -20.22
C GLU A 152 -6.84 14.17 -21.50
N LEU A 153 -5.75 14.90 -21.68
CA LEU A 153 -5.42 15.63 -22.90
C LEU A 153 -4.87 14.73 -24.03
N GLY A 154 -4.71 13.43 -23.77
CA GLY A 154 -4.18 12.48 -24.74
C GLY A 154 -2.69 12.63 -25.05
N MET A 155 -1.93 13.34 -24.19
CA MET A 155 -0.50 13.59 -24.38
C MET A 155 0.35 12.37 -24.02
N VAL A 156 -0.10 11.60 -23.01
CA VAL A 156 0.57 10.38 -22.51
C VAL A 156 -0.46 9.32 -22.15
N ASN A 157 0.00 8.08 -22.07
CA ASN A 157 -0.79 6.98 -21.57
C ASN A 157 -0.01 6.19 -20.51
N PHE A 158 -0.71 5.76 -19.46
CA PHE A 158 -0.19 4.89 -18.42
C PHE A 158 -1.32 4.11 -17.76
N LYS A 159 -0.99 3.02 -17.10
CA LYS A 159 -1.88 2.26 -16.24
C LYS A 159 -1.60 2.59 -14.79
N LEU A 160 -2.62 3.00 -14.04
CA LEU A 160 -2.53 3.16 -12.60
C LEU A 160 -3.01 1.88 -11.92
N VAL A 161 -2.12 1.25 -11.16
CA VAL A 161 -2.33 -0.06 -10.54
C VAL A 161 -2.37 0.09 -9.02
N ASP A 162 -3.49 -0.29 -8.40
CA ASP A 162 -3.59 -0.40 -6.96
C ASP A 162 -3.08 -1.79 -6.52
N VAL A 163 -2.06 -1.83 -5.66
CA VAL A 163 -1.55 -3.10 -5.12
C VAL A 163 -2.03 -3.36 -3.69
N ARG A 164 -3.03 -2.62 -3.24
CA ARG A 164 -3.67 -2.84 -1.94
C ARG A 164 -4.62 -4.03 -2.00
N GLU A 165 -5.17 -4.39 -0.85
CA GLU A 165 -6.15 -5.46 -0.77
C GLU A 165 -7.54 -4.99 -1.23
N TRP A 166 -8.37 -5.95 -1.64
CA TRP A 166 -9.70 -5.67 -2.19
C TRP A 166 -10.60 -4.85 -1.25
N MET A 167 -10.43 -4.97 0.08
CA MET A 167 -11.18 -4.19 1.06
C MET A 167 -10.75 -2.73 1.08
N GLU A 168 -9.44 -2.48 0.96
CA GLU A 168 -8.91 -1.13 0.85
C GLU A 168 -9.41 -0.47 -0.44
N TRP A 169 -9.37 -1.21 -1.54
CA TRP A 169 -9.94 -0.80 -2.83
C TRP A 169 -11.41 -0.38 -2.74
N LYS A 170 -12.24 -1.19 -2.07
CA LYS A 170 -13.66 -0.88 -1.87
C LYS A 170 -13.88 0.33 -0.96
N SER A 171 -13.06 0.51 0.05
CA SER A 171 -13.18 1.63 0.97
C SER A 171 -12.94 2.95 0.26
N ASN A 172 -11.83 3.05 -0.43
CA ASN A 172 -11.48 4.20 -1.28
C ASN A 172 -10.42 3.78 -2.30
N ARG A 173 -10.31 4.50 -3.41
CA ARG A 173 -9.23 4.37 -4.38
C ARG A 173 -9.02 5.68 -5.14
N ILE A 174 -7.85 5.86 -5.71
CA ILE A 174 -7.58 7.01 -6.60
C ILE A 174 -8.51 6.92 -7.81
N GLU A 175 -9.22 8.00 -8.12
CA GLU A 175 -10.04 8.07 -9.34
C GLU A 175 -9.14 7.90 -10.57
N GLY A 176 -9.57 7.11 -11.54
CA GLY A 176 -8.74 6.78 -12.72
C GLY A 176 -7.81 5.60 -12.51
N THR A 177 -7.88 4.88 -11.37
CA THR A 177 -7.19 3.58 -11.22
C THR A 177 -7.74 2.57 -12.20
N ASP A 178 -6.84 1.95 -12.98
CA ASP A 178 -7.21 1.03 -14.06
C ASP A 178 -7.45 -0.40 -13.56
N VAL A 179 -6.62 -0.88 -12.62
CA VAL A 179 -6.67 -2.27 -12.16
C VAL A 179 -6.21 -2.43 -10.70
N LEU A 180 -6.77 -3.43 -10.03
CA LEU A 180 -6.36 -3.89 -8.71
C LEU A 180 -5.52 -5.16 -8.85
N VAL A 181 -4.27 -5.13 -8.37
CA VAL A 181 -3.36 -6.29 -8.31
C VAL A 181 -2.91 -6.48 -6.86
N PRO A 182 -3.71 -7.15 -6.01
CA PRO A 182 -3.45 -7.24 -4.58
C PRO A 182 -2.13 -7.93 -4.26
N THR A 183 -1.37 -7.39 -3.33
CA THR A 183 -0.09 -7.99 -2.90
C THR A 183 -0.21 -9.44 -2.46
N SER A 184 -1.34 -9.81 -1.89
CA SER A 184 -1.61 -11.15 -1.43
C SER A 184 -1.80 -12.20 -2.53
N ASN A 185 -2.08 -11.77 -3.76
CA ASN A 185 -2.27 -12.63 -4.92
C ASN A 185 -1.61 -12.03 -6.18
N PHE A 186 -0.48 -11.34 -5.97
CA PHE A 186 0.15 -10.46 -6.94
C PHE A 186 0.39 -11.13 -8.30
N PHE A 187 1.09 -12.25 -8.32
CA PHE A 187 1.51 -12.90 -9.57
C PHE A 187 0.33 -13.42 -10.40
N GLN A 188 -0.68 -13.98 -9.75
CA GLN A 188 -1.84 -14.47 -10.48
C GLN A 188 -2.67 -13.31 -11.02
N THR A 189 -2.98 -12.32 -10.17
CA THR A 189 -3.79 -11.17 -10.57
C THR A 189 -3.07 -10.32 -11.62
N LEU A 190 -1.74 -10.22 -11.54
CA LEU A 190 -0.94 -9.55 -12.56
C LEU A 190 -1.09 -10.22 -13.94
N THR A 191 -1.11 -11.55 -13.98
CA THR A 191 -1.34 -12.31 -15.23
C THR A 191 -2.74 -12.08 -15.78
N GLU A 192 -3.75 -12.00 -14.90
CA GLU A 192 -5.15 -11.73 -15.28
C GLU A 192 -5.38 -10.26 -15.69
N ALA A 193 -4.53 -9.34 -15.26
CA ALA A 193 -4.62 -7.91 -15.53
C ALA A 193 -4.23 -7.52 -16.97
N GLU A 194 -3.65 -8.47 -17.74
CA GLU A 194 -3.25 -8.27 -19.14
C GLU A 194 -2.41 -7.02 -19.39
N LEU A 195 -1.56 -6.64 -18.41
CA LEU A 195 -0.66 -5.49 -18.56
C LEU A 195 0.46 -5.81 -19.54
N SER A 196 0.70 -4.90 -20.48
CA SER A 196 1.82 -5.02 -21.42
C SER A 196 3.14 -4.59 -20.77
N MET A 197 4.24 -5.30 -21.08
CA MET A 197 5.59 -4.91 -20.62
C MET A 197 6.06 -3.57 -21.19
N ASP A 198 5.45 -3.13 -22.30
CA ASP A 198 5.77 -1.87 -22.97
C ASP A 198 4.95 -0.66 -22.46
N GLU A 199 3.94 -0.92 -21.60
CA GLU A 199 3.13 0.14 -21.02
C GLU A 199 3.86 0.86 -19.88
N ASN A 200 3.57 2.15 -19.72
CA ASN A 200 3.93 2.87 -18.51
C ASN A 200 2.97 2.43 -17.39
N ILE A 201 3.52 1.97 -16.28
CA ILE A 201 2.76 1.47 -15.14
C ILE A 201 3.11 2.32 -13.92
N ILE A 202 2.12 2.90 -13.29
CA ILE A 202 2.29 3.57 -12.00
C ILE A 202 1.61 2.69 -10.96
N VAL A 203 2.37 2.26 -9.96
CA VAL A 203 1.85 1.43 -8.87
C VAL A 203 1.71 2.24 -7.59
N TYR A 204 0.61 2.04 -6.87
CA TYR A 204 0.42 2.66 -5.57
C TYR A 204 -0.14 1.69 -4.53
N CYS A 205 0.11 2.00 -3.28
CA CYS A 205 -0.52 1.34 -2.15
C CYS A 205 -1.00 2.38 -1.12
N HIS A 206 -1.12 2.01 0.15
CA HIS A 206 -1.56 2.93 1.19
C HIS A 206 -0.53 4.04 1.44
N VAL A 207 0.73 3.68 1.77
CA VAL A 207 1.82 4.61 2.13
C VAL A 207 3.05 4.51 1.21
N GLY A 208 2.98 3.81 0.08
CA GLY A 208 4.06 3.72 -0.90
C GLY A 208 5.04 2.55 -0.71
N SER A 209 5.08 1.88 0.44
CA SER A 209 6.05 0.81 0.73
C SER A 209 5.77 -0.50 0.00
N ARG A 210 4.51 -0.97 0.01
CA ARG A 210 4.08 -2.17 -0.73
C ARG A 210 4.26 -1.96 -2.23
N SER A 211 3.87 -0.81 -2.74
CA SER A 211 3.98 -0.48 -4.16
C SER A 211 5.43 -0.33 -4.62
N ALA A 212 6.33 0.22 -3.80
CA ALA A 212 7.76 0.24 -4.09
C ALA A 212 8.37 -1.17 -4.20
N HIS A 213 7.87 -2.12 -3.40
CA HIS A 213 8.28 -3.51 -3.52
C HIS A 213 7.71 -4.16 -4.78
N CYS A 214 6.42 -3.96 -5.08
CA CYS A 214 5.80 -4.44 -6.32
C CYS A 214 6.47 -3.86 -7.57
N GLN A 215 6.83 -2.58 -7.55
CA GLN A 215 7.55 -1.91 -8.63
C GLN A 215 8.89 -2.62 -8.92
N ARG A 216 9.65 -3.00 -7.89
CA ARG A 216 10.90 -3.76 -8.09
C ARG A 216 10.64 -5.13 -8.71
N ILE A 217 9.63 -5.86 -8.22
CA ILE A 217 9.24 -7.15 -8.79
C ILE A 217 8.84 -7.00 -10.26
N LEU A 218 8.02 -5.99 -10.58
CA LEU A 218 7.63 -5.70 -11.97
C LEU A 218 8.87 -5.45 -12.84
N THR A 219 9.82 -4.64 -12.36
CA THR A 219 11.08 -4.38 -13.07
C THR A 219 11.87 -5.67 -13.31
N ASP A 220 12.01 -6.53 -12.29
CA ASP A 220 12.69 -7.81 -12.38
C ASP A 220 11.99 -8.79 -13.35
N MET A 221 10.68 -8.67 -13.52
CA MET A 221 9.87 -9.43 -14.47
C MET A 221 9.92 -8.86 -15.90
N GLY A 222 10.57 -7.71 -16.13
CA GLY A 222 10.70 -7.08 -17.44
C GLY A 222 9.76 -5.91 -17.71
N TYR A 223 8.93 -5.48 -16.76
CA TYR A 223 8.13 -4.25 -16.85
C TYR A 223 9.01 -3.04 -16.54
N LEU A 224 9.87 -2.66 -17.47
CA LEU A 224 10.91 -1.65 -17.26
C LEU A 224 10.38 -0.21 -17.07
N LYS A 225 9.10 0.01 -17.36
CA LYS A 225 8.42 1.31 -17.22
C LYS A 225 7.47 1.33 -16.01
N ALA A 226 7.88 0.68 -14.93
CA ALA A 226 7.11 0.66 -13.69
C ALA A 226 7.63 1.74 -12.73
N THR A 227 6.76 2.62 -12.27
CA THR A 227 7.01 3.76 -11.38
C THR A 227 6.19 3.62 -10.12
N ASN A 228 6.75 3.95 -8.97
CA ASN A 228 6.04 3.91 -7.67
C ASN A 228 5.49 5.30 -7.31
N LEU A 229 4.23 5.36 -6.83
CA LEU A 229 3.71 6.55 -6.16
C LEU A 229 4.24 6.60 -4.73
N TYR A 230 5.21 7.49 -4.49
CA TYR A 230 5.73 7.75 -3.16
C TYR A 230 4.66 8.34 -2.23
N GLY A 231 4.59 7.85 -0.99
CA GLY A 231 3.55 8.25 -0.04
C GLY A 231 2.19 7.57 -0.26
N GLY A 232 1.98 6.91 -1.41
CA GLY A 232 0.76 6.17 -1.70
C GLY A 232 -0.51 7.02 -1.70
N ILE A 233 -1.67 6.37 -1.50
CA ILE A 233 -2.97 7.07 -1.50
C ILE A 233 -3.12 8.06 -0.33
N VAL A 234 -2.41 7.85 0.78
CA VAL A 234 -2.47 8.76 1.95
C VAL A 234 -1.91 10.13 1.62
N ALA A 235 -0.83 10.19 0.84
CA ALA A 235 -0.23 11.44 0.41
C ALA A 235 -0.92 12.06 -0.82
N TYR A 236 -1.87 11.34 -1.42
CA TYR A 236 -2.52 11.79 -2.65
C TYR A 236 -3.62 12.81 -2.34
N SER A 237 -3.44 14.04 -2.80
CA SER A 237 -4.36 15.17 -2.61
C SER A 237 -5.45 15.27 -3.70
N GLY A 238 -5.36 14.45 -4.75
CA GLY A 238 -6.33 14.44 -5.83
C GLY A 238 -7.61 13.68 -5.48
N LYS A 239 -8.45 13.46 -6.50
CA LYS A 239 -9.77 12.86 -6.30
C LYS A 239 -9.69 11.36 -6.02
N THR A 240 -10.40 10.93 -4.99
CA THR A 240 -10.60 9.52 -4.66
C THR A 240 -12.08 9.15 -4.75
N ILE A 241 -12.37 7.88 -5.03
CA ILE A 241 -13.72 7.34 -5.15
C ILE A 241 -13.90 6.13 -4.22
N ARG A 242 -15.12 5.92 -3.77
CA ARG A 242 -15.55 4.70 -3.05
C ARG A 242 -16.21 3.73 -4.01
N GLY A 243 -16.02 2.44 -3.82
CA GLY A 243 -16.53 1.42 -4.72
C GLY A 243 -17.53 0.48 -4.10
#